data_0c0f646fedde10058d329ea6ea26453e
#
_entry.id   0c0f646fedde10058d329ea6ea26453e
#
_cell.length_a   1.000
_cell.length_b   1.000
_cell.length_c   1.000
_cell.angle_alpha   90.00
_cell.angle_beta   90.00
_cell.angle_gamma   90.00
#
_symmetry.space_group_name_H-M   'P 1'
#
loop_
_entity.id
_entity.type
_entity.pdbx_description
1 polymer ?
#
loop_
_entity_poly.entity_id
_entity_poly.type
_entity_poly.pdbx_seq_one_letter_code
_entity_poly.pdbx_strand_id
1 'polypeptide(L)' 'NARRPRPPLLRANECLVIEDSRAGVLAGLKAGMRVLAIATTYPASQLAEAHLVLSTLDGVDPAGLARRLF' A
#
# COMPACT_ATOMS: atom_id res chain seq x y z
N ASN A 1 -18.83 -17.86 9.20
CA ASN A 1 -19.22 -18.87 10.16
C ASN A 1 -18.72 -18.52 11.55
N ALA A 2 -19.67 -18.37 12.49
CA ALA A 2 -19.37 -17.96 13.85
C ALA A 2 -18.46 -18.93 14.62
N ARG A 3 -18.37 -20.17 14.20
CA ARG A 3 -17.54 -21.18 14.83
C ARG A 3 -16.08 -21.14 14.41
N ARG A 4 -15.77 -20.44 13.36
CA ARG A 4 -14.39 -20.31 12.93
C ARG A 4 -13.65 -19.35 13.84
N PRO A 5 -12.47 -19.70 14.29
CA PRO A 5 -11.59 -18.70 14.89
C PRO A 5 -11.37 -17.59 13.86
N ARG A 6 -11.55 -16.39 14.28
CA ARG A 6 -11.24 -15.25 13.43
C ARG A 6 -9.77 -14.88 13.61
N PRO A 7 -9.07 -14.54 12.52
CA PRO A 7 -7.77 -13.93 12.67
C PRO A 7 -7.93 -12.60 13.43
N PRO A 8 -6.88 -12.12 14.07
CA PRO A 8 -6.90 -10.81 14.69
C PRO A 8 -7.34 -9.77 13.65
N LEU A 9 -8.23 -8.87 14.05
CA LEU A 9 -8.62 -7.78 13.18
C LEU A 9 -7.50 -6.78 13.08
N LEU A 10 -7.04 -6.52 11.86
CA LEU A 10 -6.07 -5.49 11.59
C LEU A 10 -6.80 -4.17 11.36
N ARG A 11 -6.22 -3.09 11.85
CA ARG A 11 -6.68 -1.75 11.54
C ARG A 11 -6.19 -1.37 10.14
N ALA A 12 -6.92 -0.50 9.47
CA ALA A 12 -6.53 -0.06 8.14
C ALA A 12 -5.11 0.51 8.13
N ASN A 13 -4.73 1.28 9.13
CA ASN A 13 -3.40 1.86 9.22
C ASN A 13 -2.27 0.85 9.51
N GLU A 14 -2.62 -0.40 9.72
CA GLU A 14 -1.68 -1.51 9.85
C GLU A 14 -1.56 -2.29 8.55
N CYS A 15 -2.31 -1.92 7.52
CA CYS A 15 -2.34 -2.59 6.24
C CYS A 15 -1.58 -1.79 5.19
N LEU A 16 -0.87 -2.50 4.34
CA LEU A 16 -0.19 -1.94 3.19
C LEU A 16 -0.91 -2.40 1.93
N VAL A 17 -1.23 -1.47 1.05
CA VAL A 17 -1.72 -1.78 -0.28
C VAL A 17 -0.69 -1.33 -1.31
N ILE A 18 -0.49 -2.16 -2.33
CA ILE A 18 0.43 -1.87 -3.44
C ILE A 18 -0.42 -1.63 -4.67
N GLU A 19 -0.28 -0.46 -5.27
CA GLU A 19 -1.11 -0.02 -6.38
C GLU A 19 -0.28 0.55 -7.51
N ASP A 20 -0.78 0.40 -8.74
CA ASP A 20 -0.15 0.95 -9.92
C ASP A 20 -1.01 2.02 -10.61
N SER A 21 -2.17 2.32 -10.07
CA SER A 21 -3.10 3.30 -10.62
C SER A 21 -3.45 4.38 -9.61
N ARG A 22 -3.79 5.57 -10.12
CA ARG A 22 -4.25 6.66 -9.26
C ARG A 22 -5.53 6.29 -8.52
N ALA A 23 -6.47 5.63 -9.19
CA ALA A 23 -7.72 5.22 -8.55
C ALA A 23 -7.47 4.28 -7.37
N GLY A 24 -6.56 3.31 -7.54
CA GLY A 24 -6.19 2.41 -6.45
C GLY A 24 -5.49 3.12 -5.31
N VAL A 25 -4.58 4.06 -5.63
CA VAL A 25 -3.92 4.88 -4.61
C VAL A 25 -4.94 5.66 -3.79
N LEU A 26 -5.86 6.35 -4.45
CA LEU A 26 -6.88 7.14 -3.76
C LEU A 26 -7.81 6.27 -2.93
N ALA A 27 -8.19 5.10 -3.43
CA ALA A 27 -9.01 4.15 -2.68
C ALA A 27 -8.31 3.67 -1.41
N GLY A 28 -7.02 3.33 -1.50
CA GLY A 28 -6.23 2.91 -0.35
C GLY A 28 -6.10 4.01 0.70
N LEU A 29 -5.82 5.24 0.26
CA LEU A 29 -5.75 6.39 1.15
C LEU A 29 -7.08 6.65 1.84
N LYS A 30 -8.17 6.60 1.08
CA LYS A 30 -9.51 6.80 1.63
C LYS A 30 -9.86 5.75 2.66
N ALA A 31 -9.38 4.54 2.48
CA ALA A 31 -9.58 3.44 3.44
C ALA A 31 -8.67 3.57 4.68
N GLY A 32 -7.76 4.52 4.71
CA GLY A 32 -6.84 4.71 5.83
C GLY A 32 -5.64 3.78 5.83
N MET A 33 -5.37 3.12 4.72
CA MET A 33 -4.24 2.21 4.58
C MET A 33 -2.96 2.94 4.24
N ARG A 34 -1.82 2.28 4.45
CA ARG A 34 -0.56 2.72 3.86
C ARG A 34 -0.53 2.32 2.40
N VAL A 35 -0.14 3.23 1.53
CA VAL A 35 -0.17 3.00 0.09
C VAL A 35 1.22 3.13 -0.49
N LEU A 36 1.66 2.06 -1.12
CA LEU A 36 2.85 2.03 -1.96
C LEU A 36 2.40 2.00 -3.41
N ALA A 37 2.80 2.98 -4.18
CA ALA A 37 2.50 3.01 -5.60
C ALA A 37 3.71 2.57 -6.42
N ILE A 38 3.46 1.82 -7.47
CA ILE A 38 4.48 1.38 -8.41
C ILE A 38 4.25 2.09 -9.75
N ALA A 39 5.22 2.87 -10.16
CA ALA A 39 5.10 3.70 -11.36
C ALA A 39 5.50 2.92 -12.62
N THR A 40 4.77 1.84 -12.90
CA THR A 40 4.97 1.01 -14.09
C THR A 40 4.05 1.42 -15.23
N THR A 41 2.79 1.70 -14.93
CA THR A 41 1.77 2.04 -15.91
C THR A 41 1.61 3.55 -16.03
N TYR A 42 1.68 4.25 -14.91
CA TYR A 42 1.53 5.70 -14.84
C TYR A 42 2.81 6.34 -14.34
N PRO A 43 3.09 7.58 -14.75
CA PRO A 43 4.24 8.29 -14.22
C PRO A 43 4.09 8.56 -12.72
N ALA A 44 5.22 8.65 -12.03
CA ALA A 44 5.24 8.87 -10.59
C ALA A 44 4.45 10.12 -10.16
N SER A 45 4.45 11.15 -11.02
CA SER A 45 3.72 12.39 -10.74
C SER A 45 2.21 12.19 -10.56
N GLN A 46 1.63 11.19 -11.23
CA GLN A 46 0.21 10.86 -11.09
C GLN A 46 -0.09 10.01 -9.87
N LEU A 47 0.94 9.46 -9.24
CA LEU A 47 0.83 8.58 -8.08
C LEU A 47 1.37 9.25 -6.80
N ALA A 48 1.69 10.52 -6.88
CA ALA A 48 2.41 11.24 -5.83
C ALA A 48 1.66 11.33 -4.51
N GLU A 49 0.36 11.10 -4.50
CA GLU A 49 -0.44 11.11 -3.27
C GLU A 49 -0.20 9.88 -2.40
N ALA A 50 0.38 8.82 -2.94
CA ALA A 50 0.75 7.64 -2.17
C ALA A 50 1.79 7.98 -1.10
N HIS A 51 1.85 7.17 -0.05
CA HIS A 51 2.86 7.35 0.99
C HIS A 51 4.27 7.14 0.46
N LEU A 52 4.42 6.26 -0.52
CA LEU A 52 5.69 5.97 -1.16
C LEU A 52 5.44 5.61 -2.61
N VAL A 53 6.29 6.10 -3.51
CA VAL A 53 6.21 5.77 -4.93
C VAL A 53 7.55 5.18 -5.34
N LEU A 54 7.53 3.98 -5.93
CA LEU A 54 8.72 3.31 -6.45
C LEU A 54 8.51 3.01 -7.92
N SER A 55 9.61 2.95 -8.67
CA SER A 55 9.56 2.55 -10.08
C SER A 55 9.42 1.05 -10.25
N THR A 56 9.89 0.27 -9.28
CA THR A 56 9.88 -1.19 -9.31
C THR A 56 9.92 -1.74 -7.89
N LEU A 57 9.47 -2.98 -7.73
CA LEU A 57 9.65 -3.73 -6.49
C LEU A 57 10.96 -4.52 -6.47
N ASP A 58 11.72 -4.51 -7.56
CA ASP A 58 13.00 -5.23 -7.62
C ASP A 58 13.96 -4.70 -6.57
N GLY A 59 14.55 -5.62 -5.82
CA GLY A 59 15.52 -5.26 -4.79
C GLY A 59 14.94 -4.64 -3.54
N VAL A 60 13.61 -4.59 -3.41
CA VAL A 60 12.96 -4.01 -2.23
C VAL A 60 13.06 -4.97 -1.06
N ASP A 61 13.57 -4.46 0.07
CA ASP A 61 13.59 -5.18 1.33
C ASP A 61 12.27 -4.96 2.07
N PRO A 62 11.48 -6.04 2.32
CA PRO A 62 10.19 -5.88 2.99
C PRO A 62 10.29 -5.24 4.38
N ALA A 63 11.32 -5.58 5.16
CA ALA A 63 11.52 -4.99 6.48
C ALA A 63 11.85 -3.51 6.39
N GLY A 64 12.71 -3.13 5.45
CA GLY A 64 13.01 -1.73 5.18
C GLY A 64 11.81 -0.94 4.71
N LEU A 65 10.98 -1.57 3.88
CA LEU A 65 9.73 -0.96 3.41
C LEU A 65 8.77 -0.70 4.56
N ALA A 66 8.60 -1.67 5.43
CA ALA A 66 7.74 -1.53 6.60
C ALA A 66 8.20 -0.39 7.51
N ARG A 67 9.51 -0.24 7.70
CA ARG A 67 10.07 0.85 8.50
C ARG A 67 9.81 2.22 7.87
N ARG A 68 9.73 2.30 6.55
CA ARG A 68 9.46 3.56 5.85
C ARG A 68 7.98 3.94 5.85
N LEU A 69 7.08 2.95 5.96
CA LEU A 69 5.63 3.15 5.80
C LEU A 69 4.88 3.09 7.13
N PHE A 70 5.45 2.49 8.11
CA PHE A 70 4.86 2.32 9.43
C PHE A 70 5.83 2.81 10.52
#